data_3b090f0f74d59b8cc27a94192e1e6037
#
_entry.id   3b090f0f74d59b8cc27a94192e1e6037
#
_cell.length_a   1.000
_cell.length_b   1.000
_cell.length_c   1.000
_cell.angle_alpha   90.00
_cell.angle_beta   90.00
_cell.angle_gamma   90.00
#
_symmetry.space_group_name_H-M   'P 1'
#
loop_
_entity.id
_entity.type
_entity.pdbx_description
1 polymer ?
#
loop_
_entity_poly.entity_id
_entity_poly.type
_entity_poly.pdbx_seq_one_letter_code
_entity_poly.pdbx_strand_id
1 'polypeptide(L)'
;MDQERIIYILDYLSRYTDEKKAVSIKEIQEHLANVCNLTRVNDVTIRRDLDRLTNAGNHIVKYNREHNKAYYALIDKGFSFNEIRFIVDSISINKFLTSKQKRQLIKKFEGMCSDAEIRQLISRITLNEKCSPSLDLLENLDLIHRLIADRRKINFEYGKYDTDKRIKYYKKKRDLLPVRVVYFNERIYLKCYNEADECWRIYRVDRMRNIVGGDVSHTRLPKEKKPAGFVTDMFEPEYFEYVTLRVKRYLLDDMLEHFGDYASISPYSETDESVTITVHVGVNQRFFLWVMSYGDGIELLSPAKTRSGYLSEVRKMLGAYPEYSQRSTP
;
A
#
# COMPACT_ATOMS: atom_id res chain seq x y z
N MET A 1 -5.99 40.48 18.54
CA MET A 1 -6.01 41.12 17.18
C MET A 1 -4.76 40.80 16.35
N ASP A 2 -3.52 41.03 16.81
CA ASP A 2 -2.34 40.73 15.96
C ASP A 2 -2.11 39.25 15.69
N GLN A 3 -2.34 38.39 16.67
CA GLN A 3 -2.18 36.94 16.51
C GLN A 3 -3.25 36.32 15.59
N GLU A 4 -4.48 36.77 15.70
CA GLU A 4 -5.61 36.31 14.85
C GLU A 4 -5.39 36.69 13.39
N ARG A 5 -4.88 37.89 13.11
CA ARG A 5 -4.60 38.36 11.76
C ARG A 5 -3.56 37.48 11.06
N ILE A 6 -2.49 37.10 11.75
CA ILE A 6 -1.45 36.22 11.20
C ILE A 6 -2.03 34.87 10.80
N ILE A 7 -2.93 34.31 11.63
CA ILE A 7 -3.63 33.04 11.33
C ILE A 7 -4.52 33.20 10.08
N TYR A 8 -5.26 34.30 9.98
CA TYR A 8 -6.09 34.55 8.79
C TYR A 8 -5.27 34.75 7.51
N ILE A 9 -4.11 35.39 7.59
CA ILE A 9 -3.20 35.52 6.44
C ILE A 9 -2.68 34.15 6.02
N LEU A 10 -2.28 33.30 6.98
CA LEU A 10 -1.80 31.95 6.69
C LEU A 10 -2.89 31.08 6.08
N ASP A 11 -4.11 31.09 6.61
CA ASP A 11 -5.26 30.38 6.08
C ASP A 11 -5.58 30.85 4.64
N TYR A 12 -5.57 32.16 4.42
CA TYR A 12 -5.81 32.73 3.09
C TYR A 12 -4.74 32.27 2.08
N LEU A 13 -3.45 32.36 2.43
CA LEU A 13 -2.39 31.88 1.56
C LEU A 13 -2.48 30.37 1.31
N SER A 14 -2.80 29.58 2.32
CA SER A 14 -2.98 28.14 2.18
C SER A 14 -4.05 27.77 1.16
N ARG A 15 -5.19 28.47 1.17
CA ARG A 15 -6.33 28.17 0.30
C ARG A 15 -6.23 28.72 -1.11
N TYR A 16 -5.67 29.93 -1.25
CA TYR A 16 -5.76 30.69 -2.50
C TYR A 16 -4.44 30.77 -3.26
N THR A 17 -3.33 30.25 -2.71
CA THR A 17 -2.03 30.28 -3.38
C THR A 17 -1.44 28.87 -3.54
N ASP A 18 -0.63 28.74 -4.59
CA ASP A 18 0.17 27.57 -4.93
C ASP A 18 1.37 28.00 -5.81
N GLU A 19 2.16 27.05 -6.34
CA GLU A 19 3.30 27.32 -7.21
C GLU A 19 2.97 28.15 -8.46
N LYS A 20 1.72 28.14 -8.91
CA LYS A 20 1.27 28.83 -10.12
C LYS A 20 0.52 30.12 -9.83
N LYS A 21 -0.04 30.24 -8.63
CA LYS A 21 -0.89 31.35 -8.22
C LYS A 21 -0.36 32.01 -6.97
N ALA A 22 0.07 33.25 -7.09
CA ALA A 22 0.46 34.13 -6.00
C ALA A 22 -0.52 35.30 -5.87
N VAL A 23 -0.67 35.86 -4.69
CA VAL A 23 -1.58 36.97 -4.36
C VAL A 23 -0.81 38.23 -3.96
N SER A 24 -1.40 39.39 -4.24
CA SER A 24 -0.86 40.70 -3.86
C SER A 24 -1.27 41.07 -2.42
N ILE A 25 -0.57 42.05 -1.84
CA ILE A 25 -0.94 42.58 -0.52
C ILE A 25 -2.36 43.14 -0.52
N LYS A 26 -2.78 43.75 -1.64
CA LYS A 26 -4.12 44.30 -1.79
C LYS A 26 -5.19 43.21 -1.71
N GLU A 27 -5.01 42.07 -2.35
CA GLU A 27 -5.91 40.94 -2.26
C GLU A 27 -5.99 40.37 -0.83
N ILE A 28 -4.85 40.33 -0.10
CA ILE A 28 -4.83 39.96 1.31
C ILE A 28 -5.64 40.96 2.15
N GLN A 29 -5.48 42.27 1.93
CA GLN A 29 -6.25 43.32 2.62
C GLN A 29 -7.74 43.20 2.36
N GLU A 30 -8.13 43.00 1.11
CA GLU A 30 -9.55 42.80 0.72
C GLU A 30 -10.14 41.59 1.42
N HIS A 31 -9.42 40.50 1.48
CA HIS A 31 -9.85 39.30 2.20
C HIS A 31 -10.01 39.53 3.73
N LEU A 32 -9.01 40.16 4.36
CA LEU A 32 -9.07 40.49 5.78
C LEU A 32 -10.23 41.42 6.12
N ALA A 33 -10.52 42.39 5.23
CA ALA A 33 -11.65 43.31 5.44
C ALA A 33 -13.01 42.62 5.25
N ASN A 34 -13.17 41.84 4.19
CA ASN A 34 -14.48 41.31 3.78
C ASN A 34 -14.85 40.05 4.56
N VAL A 35 -13.90 39.20 4.91
CA VAL A 35 -14.15 37.89 5.54
C VAL A 35 -13.86 37.90 7.03
N CYS A 36 -12.83 38.64 7.46
CA CYS A 36 -12.36 38.63 8.83
C CYS A 36 -12.77 39.91 9.60
N ASN A 37 -13.48 40.85 8.98
CA ASN A 37 -13.87 42.14 9.56
C ASN A 37 -12.67 43.01 10.05
N LEU A 38 -11.49 42.80 9.51
CA LEU A 38 -10.27 43.54 9.85
C LEU A 38 -10.04 44.68 8.86
N THR A 39 -10.77 45.77 9.04
CA THR A 39 -10.81 46.92 8.11
C THR A 39 -9.67 47.87 8.32
N ARG A 40 -8.66 48.11 8.04
CA ARG A 40 -7.55 49.09 8.22
C ARG A 40 -6.20 48.48 8.48
N VAL A 41 -5.92 47.35 7.86
CA VAL A 41 -4.58 46.77 7.93
C VAL A 41 -3.73 47.38 6.83
N ASN A 42 -2.63 48.08 7.18
CA ASN A 42 -1.76 48.68 6.19
C ASN A 42 -0.72 47.68 5.62
N ASP A 43 -0.13 48.04 4.47
CA ASP A 43 0.82 47.20 3.75
C ASP A 43 2.05 46.80 4.61
N VAL A 44 2.55 47.73 5.42
CA VAL A 44 3.72 47.49 6.30
C VAL A 44 3.42 46.41 7.32
N THR A 45 2.21 46.41 7.87
CA THR A 45 1.79 45.43 8.84
C THR A 45 1.70 44.03 8.21
N ILE A 46 1.11 43.94 7.01
CA ILE A 46 1.02 42.65 6.30
C ILE A 46 2.40 42.12 5.94
N ARG A 47 3.29 42.98 5.45
CA ARG A 47 4.69 42.56 5.15
C ARG A 47 5.39 42.00 6.39
N ARG A 48 5.25 42.69 7.52
CA ARG A 48 5.83 42.22 8.78
C ARG A 48 5.23 40.89 9.24
N ASP A 49 3.95 40.68 9.01
CA ASP A 49 3.30 39.41 9.35
C ASP A 49 3.71 38.27 8.40
N LEU A 50 3.88 38.55 7.11
CA LEU A 50 4.46 37.61 6.14
C LEU A 50 5.91 37.23 6.51
N ASP A 51 6.74 38.20 6.92
CA ASP A 51 8.10 37.94 7.37
C ASP A 51 8.12 37.11 8.66
N ARG A 52 7.19 37.35 9.59
CA ARG A 52 7.04 36.54 10.79
C ARG A 52 6.64 35.10 10.48
N LEU A 53 5.69 34.90 9.55
CA LEU A 53 5.29 33.58 9.09
C LEU A 53 6.45 32.83 8.43
N THR A 54 7.23 33.52 7.58
CA THR A 54 8.43 32.96 6.95
C THR A 54 9.47 32.55 7.99
N ASN A 55 9.74 33.41 8.97
CA ASN A 55 10.66 33.11 10.07
C ASN A 55 10.18 32.00 11.00
N ALA A 56 8.88 31.75 11.05
CA ALA A 56 8.26 30.63 11.78
C ALA A 56 8.29 29.30 10.98
N GLY A 57 8.96 29.25 9.83
CA GLY A 57 9.17 28.04 9.04
C GLY A 57 8.15 27.83 7.92
N ASN A 58 7.24 28.79 7.66
CA ASN A 58 6.34 28.70 6.51
C ASN A 58 7.08 29.14 5.24
N HIS A 59 7.04 28.33 4.19
CA HIS A 59 7.74 28.60 2.94
C HIS A 59 6.94 29.58 2.07
N ILE A 60 6.96 30.86 2.44
CA ILE A 60 6.31 31.93 1.69
C ILE A 60 7.28 32.51 0.68
N VAL A 61 6.99 32.38 -0.61
CA VAL A 61 7.80 32.91 -1.69
C VAL A 61 7.21 34.23 -2.18
N LYS A 62 8.13 35.21 -2.36
CA LYS A 62 7.80 36.50 -2.92
C LYS A 62 8.18 36.55 -4.40
N TYR A 63 7.22 36.85 -5.26
CA TYR A 63 7.41 37.06 -6.69
C TYR A 63 7.30 38.56 -7.03
N ASN A 64 8.23 39.04 -7.81
CA ASN A 64 8.12 40.38 -8.40
C ASN A 64 7.58 40.22 -9.83
N ARG A 65 6.38 40.74 -10.08
CA ARG A 65 5.76 40.77 -11.41
C ARG A 65 5.80 42.17 -11.99
N GLU A 66 5.19 42.37 -13.17
CA GLU A 66 5.14 43.66 -13.89
C GLU A 66 4.86 44.85 -12.95
N HIS A 67 5.52 45.96 -13.20
CA HIS A 67 5.44 47.19 -12.41
C HIS A 67 5.96 47.06 -10.96
N ASN A 68 6.90 46.15 -10.71
CA ASN A 68 7.54 45.97 -9.41
C ASN A 68 6.58 45.65 -8.24
N LYS A 69 5.39 45.09 -8.55
CA LYS A 69 4.43 44.67 -7.56
C LYS A 69 4.83 43.31 -6.98
N ALA A 70 4.86 43.23 -5.66
CA ALA A 70 5.16 42.00 -4.94
C ALA A 70 3.91 41.12 -4.78
N TYR A 71 4.04 39.85 -5.13
CA TYR A 71 3.04 38.81 -4.94
C TYR A 71 3.62 37.72 -4.01
N TYR A 72 2.78 37.12 -3.22
CA TYR A 72 3.18 36.15 -2.22
C TYR A 72 2.42 34.84 -2.41
N ALA A 73 3.08 33.72 -2.25
CA ALA A 73 2.48 32.40 -2.25
C ALA A 73 3.10 31.51 -1.17
N LEU A 74 2.27 30.73 -0.52
CA LEU A 74 2.69 29.63 0.35
C LEU A 74 2.90 28.41 -0.52
N ILE A 75 4.14 27.95 -0.68
CA ILE A 75 4.51 26.87 -1.63
C ILE A 75 4.64 25.54 -0.91
N ASP A 76 5.41 25.51 0.18
CA ASP A 76 5.62 24.29 0.95
C ASP A 76 4.53 24.15 2.03
N LYS A 77 3.61 23.22 1.78
CA LYS A 77 2.52 22.86 2.70
C LYS A 77 2.78 21.48 3.35
N GLY A 78 4.04 21.03 3.36
CA GLY A 78 4.47 19.73 3.86
C GLY A 78 4.45 18.62 2.80
N PHE A 79 3.53 18.70 1.83
CA PHE A 79 3.48 17.84 0.66
C PHE A 79 3.29 18.69 -0.60
N SER A 80 3.99 18.34 -1.68
CA SER A 80 3.69 18.87 -3.00
C SER A 80 2.34 18.35 -3.51
N PHE A 81 1.73 19.08 -4.43
CA PHE A 81 0.45 18.65 -5.03
C PHE A 81 0.54 17.27 -5.71
N ASN A 82 1.68 16.95 -6.33
CA ASN A 82 1.89 15.63 -6.96
C ASN A 82 1.98 14.51 -5.94
N GLU A 83 2.59 14.74 -4.78
CA GLU A 83 2.64 13.76 -3.68
C GLU A 83 1.25 13.52 -3.08
N ILE A 84 0.50 14.59 -2.82
CA ILE A 84 -0.90 14.48 -2.37
C ILE A 84 -1.73 13.72 -3.38
N ARG A 85 -1.59 14.03 -4.67
CA ARG A 85 -2.30 13.35 -5.75
C ARG A 85 -1.97 11.86 -5.76
N PHE A 86 -0.71 11.48 -5.66
CA PHE A 86 -0.30 10.07 -5.59
C PHE A 86 -0.91 9.35 -4.37
N ILE A 87 -0.92 10.01 -3.20
CA ILE A 87 -1.55 9.46 -1.98
C ILE A 87 -3.06 9.29 -2.18
N VAL A 88 -3.72 10.30 -2.73
CA VAL A 88 -5.17 10.28 -2.98
C VAL A 88 -5.55 9.22 -4.01
N ASP A 89 -4.79 9.07 -5.09
CA ASP A 89 -4.98 8.01 -6.08
C ASP A 89 -4.80 6.63 -5.41
N SER A 90 -3.77 6.45 -4.58
CA SER A 90 -3.53 5.23 -3.81
C SER A 90 -4.69 4.89 -2.85
N ILE A 91 -5.28 5.89 -2.19
CA ILE A 91 -6.48 5.73 -1.36
C ILE A 91 -7.67 5.33 -2.24
N SER A 92 -7.82 5.93 -3.41
CA SER A 92 -8.98 5.72 -4.30
C SER A 92 -9.04 4.31 -4.87
N ILE A 93 -7.90 3.76 -5.29
CA ILE A 93 -7.80 2.38 -5.80
C ILE A 93 -7.84 1.32 -4.70
N ASN A 94 -7.64 1.73 -3.43
CA ASN A 94 -7.62 0.80 -2.31
C ASN A 94 -8.94 0.04 -2.17
N LYS A 95 -8.88 -1.30 -2.14
CA LYS A 95 -10.06 -2.17 -2.06
C LYS A 95 -10.51 -2.48 -0.63
N PHE A 96 -9.75 -2.05 0.38
CA PHE A 96 -10.03 -2.36 1.80
C PHE A 96 -10.88 -1.29 2.48
N LEU A 97 -10.85 -0.07 1.96
CA LEU A 97 -11.55 1.06 2.54
C LEU A 97 -12.94 1.20 1.91
N THR A 98 -13.93 1.49 2.75
CA THR A 98 -15.26 1.87 2.27
C THR A 98 -15.19 3.22 1.55
N SER A 99 -16.14 3.50 0.65
CA SER A 99 -16.24 4.80 0.00
C SER A 99 -16.35 5.95 1.01
N LYS A 100 -16.99 5.72 2.16
CA LYS A 100 -17.07 6.69 3.26
C LYS A 100 -15.69 6.95 3.87
N GLN A 101 -14.93 5.91 4.21
CA GLN A 101 -13.57 6.03 4.77
C GLN A 101 -12.62 6.71 3.78
N LYS A 102 -12.69 6.37 2.48
CA LYS A 102 -11.90 7.02 1.44
C LYS A 102 -12.18 8.52 1.41
N ARG A 103 -13.46 8.93 1.33
CA ARG A 103 -13.84 10.35 1.35
C ARG A 103 -13.34 11.06 2.60
N GLN A 104 -13.44 10.44 3.77
CA GLN A 104 -12.96 11.03 5.03
C GLN A 104 -11.44 11.21 5.05
N LEU A 105 -10.68 10.26 4.51
CA LEU A 105 -9.22 10.37 4.41
C LEU A 105 -8.82 11.45 3.41
N ILE A 106 -9.43 11.45 2.22
CA ILE A 106 -9.16 12.45 1.16
C ILE A 106 -9.46 13.86 1.67
N LYS A 107 -10.56 14.02 2.41
CA LYS A 107 -10.92 15.32 3.00
C LYS A 107 -9.84 15.90 3.93
N LYS A 108 -9.04 15.06 4.57
CA LYS A 108 -7.94 15.54 5.44
C LYS A 108 -6.83 16.24 4.66
N PHE A 109 -6.67 15.94 3.37
CA PHE A 109 -5.69 16.61 2.51
C PHE A 109 -6.18 17.94 1.94
N GLU A 110 -7.48 18.26 2.08
CA GLU A 110 -8.03 19.54 1.60
C GLU A 110 -7.31 20.74 2.22
N GLY A 111 -6.93 20.66 3.50
CA GLY A 111 -6.18 21.72 4.17
C GLY A 111 -4.71 21.89 3.72
N MET A 112 -4.21 20.94 2.90
CA MET A 112 -2.84 20.95 2.39
C MET A 112 -2.76 21.37 0.91
N CYS A 113 -3.89 21.66 0.28
CA CYS A 113 -4.01 22.04 -1.13
C CYS A 113 -4.69 23.40 -1.26
N SER A 114 -4.45 24.09 -2.39
CA SER A 114 -5.28 25.23 -2.77
C SER A 114 -6.65 24.75 -3.27
N ASP A 115 -7.65 25.63 -3.25
CA ASP A 115 -9.01 25.32 -3.75
C ASP A 115 -9.02 24.87 -5.21
N ALA A 116 -8.07 25.33 -6.01
CA ALA A 116 -7.92 24.93 -7.41
C ALA A 116 -7.42 23.49 -7.53
N GLU A 117 -6.43 23.13 -6.72
CA GLU A 117 -5.87 21.78 -6.64
C GLU A 117 -6.89 20.78 -6.12
N ILE A 118 -7.67 21.15 -5.08
CA ILE A 118 -8.75 20.31 -4.54
C ILE A 118 -9.79 20.00 -5.62
N ARG A 119 -10.25 20.99 -6.37
CA ARG A 119 -11.20 20.77 -7.48
C ARG A 119 -10.63 19.82 -8.53
N GLN A 120 -9.33 19.93 -8.83
CA GLN A 120 -8.66 19.05 -9.76
C GLN A 120 -8.57 17.60 -9.23
N LEU A 121 -8.32 17.41 -7.94
CA LEU A 121 -8.31 16.10 -7.30
C LEU A 121 -9.68 15.43 -7.34
N ILE A 122 -10.71 16.13 -6.85
CA ILE A 122 -12.07 15.59 -6.71
C ILE A 122 -12.68 15.21 -8.07
N SER A 123 -12.43 15.99 -9.12
CA SER A 123 -12.99 15.74 -10.47
C SER A 123 -12.54 14.42 -11.10
N ARG A 124 -11.45 13.81 -10.62
CA ARG A 124 -10.84 12.60 -11.19
C ARG A 124 -11.05 11.35 -10.34
N ILE A 125 -11.58 11.48 -9.12
CA ILE A 125 -11.75 10.36 -8.21
C ILE A 125 -12.99 9.55 -8.58
N THR A 126 -12.77 8.35 -9.11
CA THR A 126 -13.83 7.35 -9.28
C THR A 126 -13.74 6.35 -8.13
N LEU A 127 -14.60 6.48 -7.13
CA LEU A 127 -14.68 5.53 -6.03
C LEU A 127 -15.44 4.29 -6.47
N ASN A 128 -14.72 3.16 -6.59
CA ASN A 128 -15.33 1.89 -6.96
C ASN A 128 -16.08 1.30 -5.75
N GLU A 129 -17.41 1.19 -5.83
CA GLU A 129 -18.27 0.77 -4.72
C GLU A 129 -18.40 -0.76 -4.56
N LYS A 130 -17.80 -1.54 -5.47
CA LYS A 130 -17.99 -3.00 -5.54
C LYS A 130 -17.23 -3.83 -4.48
N CYS A 131 -16.58 -3.21 -3.52
CA CYS A 131 -15.90 -3.94 -2.44
C CYS A 131 -16.76 -3.93 -1.18
N SER A 132 -16.87 -5.08 -0.51
CA SER A 132 -17.44 -5.19 0.84
C SER A 132 -16.30 -5.14 1.86
N PRO A 133 -15.78 -3.94 2.18
CA PRO A 133 -14.70 -3.81 3.13
C PRO A 133 -15.24 -3.96 4.55
N SER A 134 -14.40 -4.41 5.46
CA SER A 134 -14.71 -4.38 6.88
C SER A 134 -14.85 -2.92 7.33
N LEU A 135 -15.95 -2.57 7.98
CA LEU A 135 -16.16 -1.22 8.53
C LEU A 135 -15.07 -0.85 9.56
N ASP A 136 -14.54 -1.86 10.26
CA ASP A 136 -13.63 -1.69 11.40
C ASP A 136 -12.15 -1.93 11.02
N LEU A 137 -11.82 -1.93 9.73
CA LEU A 137 -10.48 -2.34 9.29
C LEU A 137 -9.36 -1.47 9.87
N LEU A 138 -9.52 -0.15 9.87
CA LEU A 138 -8.50 0.78 10.37
C LEU A 138 -8.31 0.64 11.89
N GLU A 139 -9.41 0.47 12.62
CA GLU A 139 -9.41 0.25 14.07
C GLU A 139 -8.80 -1.11 14.41
N ASN A 140 -9.13 -2.13 13.64
CA ASN A 140 -8.54 -3.46 13.77
C ASN A 140 -7.02 -3.43 13.52
N LEU A 141 -6.55 -2.70 12.51
CA LEU A 141 -5.12 -2.55 12.23
C LEU A 141 -4.39 -1.84 13.36
N ASP A 142 -4.95 -0.76 13.89
CA ASP A 142 -4.37 -0.04 15.01
C ASP A 142 -4.25 -0.94 16.26
N LEU A 143 -5.30 -1.69 16.58
CA LEU A 143 -5.27 -2.66 17.68
C LEU A 143 -4.23 -3.77 17.44
N ILE A 144 -4.18 -4.32 16.22
CA ILE A 144 -3.20 -5.36 15.85
C ILE A 144 -1.78 -4.84 16.03
N HIS A 145 -1.47 -3.62 15.56
CA HIS A 145 -0.14 -3.04 15.71
C HIS A 145 0.25 -2.85 17.17
N ARG A 146 -0.68 -2.42 18.02
CA ARG A 146 -0.45 -2.32 19.47
C ARG A 146 -0.15 -3.71 20.07
N LEU A 147 -0.96 -4.72 19.75
CA LEU A 147 -0.74 -6.08 20.25
C LEU A 147 0.59 -6.68 19.79
N ILE A 148 1.05 -6.37 18.57
CA ILE A 148 2.38 -6.76 18.08
C ILE A 148 3.48 -6.07 18.91
N ALA A 149 3.37 -4.75 19.09
CA ALA A 149 4.36 -3.97 19.86
C ALA A 149 4.48 -4.45 21.32
N ASP A 150 3.36 -4.75 21.95
CA ASP A 150 3.28 -5.22 23.33
C ASP A 150 3.54 -6.74 23.48
N ARG A 151 3.78 -7.45 22.37
CA ARG A 151 3.93 -8.91 22.32
C ARG A 151 2.77 -9.65 23.00
N ARG A 152 1.56 -9.14 22.88
CA ARG A 152 0.35 -9.73 23.44
C ARG A 152 -0.32 -10.67 22.44
N LYS A 153 -0.78 -11.80 22.95
CA LYS A 153 -1.56 -12.76 22.17
C LYS A 153 -2.86 -12.15 21.67
N ILE A 154 -3.36 -12.66 20.56
CA ILE A 154 -4.58 -12.16 19.91
C ILE A 154 -5.63 -13.26 19.81
N ASN A 155 -6.86 -12.91 20.10
CA ASN A 155 -8.05 -13.70 19.83
C ASN A 155 -9.03 -12.92 18.98
N PHE A 156 -9.76 -13.57 18.09
CA PHE A 156 -10.71 -12.94 17.18
C PHE A 156 -11.70 -13.95 16.59
N GLU A 157 -12.83 -13.48 16.10
CA GLU A 157 -13.72 -14.25 15.24
C GLU A 157 -13.26 -14.13 13.78
N TYR A 158 -13.31 -15.23 13.05
CA TYR A 158 -12.84 -15.26 11.66
C TYR A 158 -13.95 -15.63 10.71
N GLY A 159 -14.14 -14.79 9.69
CA GLY A 159 -15.17 -14.94 8.66
C GLY A 159 -14.72 -15.81 7.51
N LYS A 160 -15.60 -16.72 7.08
CA LYS A 160 -15.48 -17.47 5.83
C LYS A 160 -16.75 -17.28 5.01
N TYR A 161 -16.62 -17.20 3.68
CA TYR A 161 -17.78 -17.19 2.81
C TYR A 161 -18.45 -18.57 2.83
N ASP A 162 -19.77 -18.55 2.89
CA ASP A 162 -20.60 -19.70 2.65
C ASP A 162 -21.13 -19.69 1.20
N THR A 163 -21.80 -20.76 0.79
CA THR A 163 -22.39 -20.94 -0.54
C THR A 163 -23.44 -19.88 -0.88
N ASP A 164 -24.09 -19.27 0.12
CA ASP A 164 -25.01 -18.14 -0.01
C ASP A 164 -24.32 -16.78 -0.24
N LYS A 165 -23.00 -16.77 -0.43
CA LYS A 165 -22.13 -15.59 -0.59
C LYS A 165 -22.08 -14.66 0.64
N ARG A 166 -22.56 -15.11 1.79
CA ARG A 166 -22.48 -14.39 3.06
C ARG A 166 -21.26 -14.84 3.87
N ILE A 167 -20.74 -13.93 4.68
CA ILE A 167 -19.62 -14.26 5.57
C ILE A 167 -20.21 -14.79 6.88
N LYS A 168 -19.92 -16.05 7.18
CA LYS A 168 -20.18 -16.66 8.49
C LYS A 168 -18.94 -16.53 9.38
N TYR A 169 -19.15 -16.07 10.60
CA TYR A 169 -18.07 -15.88 11.57
C TYR A 169 -18.03 -17.01 12.57
N TYR A 170 -16.84 -17.54 12.76
CA TYR A 170 -16.58 -18.65 13.66
C TYR A 170 -15.80 -18.14 14.89
N LYS A 171 -16.38 -18.35 16.06
CA LYS A 171 -15.73 -18.13 17.34
C LYS A 171 -14.81 -19.31 17.64
N LYS A 172 -13.53 -19.06 17.73
CA LYS A 172 -12.55 -20.02 18.18
C LYS A 172 -11.50 -19.29 19.00
N LYS A 173 -11.25 -19.74 20.24
CA LYS A 173 -10.09 -19.24 21.00
C LYS A 173 -8.84 -19.67 20.23
N ARG A 174 -8.03 -18.70 19.80
CA ARG A 174 -6.85 -18.95 18.97
C ARG A 174 -5.56 -18.77 19.72
N ASP A 175 -5.53 -17.82 20.62
CA ASP A 175 -4.41 -17.52 21.52
C ASP A 175 -3.07 -17.45 20.78
N LEU A 176 -3.07 -16.71 19.66
CA LEU A 176 -1.96 -16.62 18.73
C LEU A 176 -1.07 -15.43 19.06
N LEU A 177 0.23 -15.55 18.89
CA LEU A 177 1.14 -14.42 18.95
C LEU A 177 1.15 -13.70 17.61
N PRO A 178 0.62 -12.46 17.49
CA PRO A 178 0.71 -11.66 16.28
C PRO A 178 2.15 -11.18 16.10
N VAL A 179 2.70 -11.30 14.88
CA VAL A 179 4.10 -11.00 14.61
C VAL A 179 4.29 -9.85 13.65
N ARG A 180 3.55 -9.86 12.54
CA ARG A 180 3.60 -8.77 11.57
C ARG A 180 2.36 -8.71 10.67
N VAL A 181 2.11 -7.52 10.16
CA VAL A 181 1.13 -7.28 9.10
C VAL A 181 1.85 -7.34 7.74
N VAL A 182 1.25 -8.05 6.79
CA VAL A 182 1.78 -8.24 5.44
C VAL A 182 0.76 -7.76 4.42
N TYR A 183 1.21 -6.93 3.47
CA TYR A 183 0.41 -6.48 2.33
C TYR A 183 0.77 -7.32 1.12
N PHE A 184 -0.21 -8.03 0.57
CA PHE A 184 0.02 -8.90 -0.58
C PHE A 184 -1.24 -9.04 -1.44
N ASN A 185 -1.09 -8.93 -2.76
CA ASN A 185 -2.18 -9.03 -3.74
C ASN A 185 -3.42 -8.24 -3.32
N GLU A 186 -3.23 -6.96 -3.07
CA GLU A 186 -4.30 -6.03 -2.66
C GLU A 186 -5.08 -6.52 -1.43
N ARG A 187 -4.44 -7.20 -0.49
CA ARG A 187 -5.05 -7.66 0.75
C ARG A 187 -4.08 -7.49 1.91
N ILE A 188 -4.66 -7.35 3.09
CA ILE A 188 -3.91 -7.21 4.33
C ILE A 188 -4.02 -8.51 5.11
N TYR A 189 -2.87 -9.03 5.50
CA TYR A 189 -2.75 -10.27 6.25
C TYR A 189 -2.04 -10.04 7.56
N LEU A 190 -2.45 -10.79 8.57
CA LEU A 190 -1.75 -10.89 9.84
C LEU A 190 -1.03 -12.23 9.91
N LYS A 191 0.29 -12.20 10.03
CA LYS A 191 1.11 -13.37 10.32
C LYS A 191 1.21 -13.54 11.82
N CYS A 192 0.80 -14.70 12.30
CA CYS A 192 0.82 -15.09 13.71
C CYS A 192 1.63 -16.37 13.90
N TYR A 193 2.16 -16.54 15.10
CA TYR A 193 2.74 -17.79 15.55
C TYR A 193 1.79 -18.46 16.55
N ASN A 194 1.48 -19.73 16.30
CA ASN A 194 0.74 -20.57 17.25
C ASN A 194 1.72 -21.33 18.12
N GLU A 195 1.82 -20.94 19.37
CA GLU A 195 2.77 -21.54 20.32
C GLU A 195 2.42 -22.98 20.68
N ALA A 196 1.13 -23.32 20.69
CA ALA A 196 0.68 -24.67 21.03
C ALA A 196 0.97 -25.69 19.93
N ASP A 197 0.81 -25.28 18.66
CA ASP A 197 1.03 -26.15 17.51
C ASP A 197 2.44 -25.93 16.90
N GLU A 198 3.24 -25.02 17.46
CA GLU A 198 4.57 -24.61 16.97
C GLU A 198 4.60 -24.28 15.48
N CYS A 199 3.56 -23.61 14.97
CA CYS A 199 3.42 -23.34 13.55
C CYS A 199 2.96 -21.91 13.26
N TRP A 200 3.31 -21.44 12.08
CA TRP A 200 2.86 -20.15 11.58
C TRP A 200 1.42 -20.24 11.08
N ARG A 201 0.65 -19.17 11.29
CA ARG A 201 -0.72 -19.01 10.83
C ARG A 201 -0.88 -17.65 10.19
N ILE A 202 -1.66 -17.60 9.11
CA ILE A 202 -1.90 -16.36 8.35
C ILE A 202 -3.40 -16.16 8.25
N TYR A 203 -3.82 -14.94 8.55
CA TYR A 203 -5.23 -14.55 8.53
C TYR A 203 -5.41 -13.24 7.75
N ARG A 204 -6.46 -13.14 6.97
CA ARG A 204 -6.85 -11.88 6.33
C ARG A 204 -7.48 -10.97 7.36
N VAL A 205 -6.96 -9.74 7.48
CA VAL A 205 -7.44 -8.78 8.49
C VAL A 205 -8.87 -8.33 8.20
N ASP A 206 -9.25 -8.20 6.93
CA ASP A 206 -10.61 -7.85 6.51
C ASP A 206 -11.68 -8.91 6.84
N ARG A 207 -11.27 -10.08 7.30
CA ARG A 207 -12.14 -11.18 7.76
C ARG A 207 -12.13 -11.37 9.28
N MET A 208 -11.47 -10.50 9.99
CA MET A 208 -11.38 -10.55 11.45
C MET A 208 -12.38 -9.57 12.06
N ARG A 209 -13.02 -9.98 13.15
CA ARG A 209 -13.85 -9.11 13.98
C ARG A 209 -13.74 -9.50 15.45
N ASN A 210 -14.19 -8.64 16.35
CA ASN A 210 -14.16 -8.84 17.81
C ASN A 210 -12.74 -9.23 18.26
N ILE A 211 -11.75 -8.44 17.83
CA ILE A 211 -10.35 -8.66 18.17
C ILE A 211 -10.15 -8.26 19.62
N VAL A 212 -9.55 -9.18 20.40
CA VAL A 212 -9.19 -8.94 21.79
C VAL A 212 -7.76 -9.37 22.07
N GLY A 213 -7.06 -8.60 22.91
CA GLY A 213 -5.74 -8.94 23.40
C GLY A 213 -5.81 -10.01 24.49
N GLY A 214 -4.86 -10.92 24.48
CA GLY A 214 -4.63 -11.92 25.51
C GLY A 214 -3.39 -11.58 26.36
N ASP A 215 -2.77 -12.62 26.92
CA ASP A 215 -1.58 -12.49 27.76
C ASP A 215 -0.33 -12.07 26.96
N VAL A 216 0.67 -11.53 27.66
CA VAL A 216 1.98 -11.24 27.07
C VAL A 216 2.70 -12.55 26.79
N SER A 217 3.28 -12.68 25.61
CA SER A 217 4.09 -13.83 25.23
C SER A 217 5.57 -13.53 25.37
N HIS A 218 6.28 -14.45 26.01
CA HIS A 218 7.74 -14.46 26.13
C HIS A 218 8.40 -15.47 25.19
N THR A 219 7.62 -16.11 24.32
CA THR A 219 8.11 -17.13 23.39
C THR A 219 9.15 -16.55 22.43
N ARG A 220 10.28 -17.22 22.30
CA ARG A 220 11.27 -16.90 21.27
C ARG A 220 10.78 -17.46 19.94
N LEU A 221 10.49 -16.56 19.00
CA LEU A 221 10.07 -16.95 17.65
C LEU A 221 11.18 -17.74 16.93
N PRO A 222 10.80 -18.77 16.16
CA PRO A 222 11.75 -19.43 15.26
C PRO A 222 12.37 -18.42 14.32
N LYS A 223 13.67 -18.59 14.00
CA LYS A 223 14.31 -17.76 12.99
C LYS A 223 13.64 -18.03 11.64
N GLU A 224 13.03 -17.01 11.08
CA GLU A 224 12.53 -17.10 9.70
C GLU A 224 13.74 -17.27 8.77
N LYS A 225 13.73 -18.33 7.99
CA LYS A 225 14.67 -18.46 6.87
C LYS A 225 14.22 -17.46 5.82
N LYS A 226 14.95 -16.36 5.66
CA LYS A 226 14.70 -15.40 4.57
C LYS A 226 15.48 -15.90 3.36
N PRO A 227 14.84 -16.29 2.26
CA PRO A 227 15.56 -16.49 1.01
C PRO A 227 15.99 -15.13 0.45
N ALA A 228 17.13 -15.13 -0.21
CA ALA A 228 17.43 -14.10 -1.19
C ALA A 228 16.66 -14.52 -2.46
N GLY A 229 15.62 -13.83 -2.84
CA GLY A 229 14.84 -14.16 -4.04
C GLY A 229 13.33 -14.20 -3.81
N PHE A 230 12.61 -14.92 -4.66
CA PHE A 230 11.17 -15.02 -4.63
C PHE A 230 10.65 -15.47 -3.27
N VAL A 231 10.01 -14.56 -2.57
CA VAL A 231 9.33 -14.85 -1.33
C VAL A 231 7.89 -14.43 -1.48
N THR A 232 7.00 -15.39 -1.47
CA THR A 232 5.69 -15.08 -0.94
C THR A 232 5.84 -15.00 0.57
N ASP A 233 6.07 -13.81 1.11
CA ASP A 233 6.16 -13.55 2.57
C ASP A 233 4.99 -14.15 3.37
N MET A 234 4.00 -14.66 2.68
CA MET A 234 2.75 -15.19 3.22
C MET A 234 2.75 -16.68 3.51
N PHE A 235 3.54 -17.46 2.77
CA PHE A 235 3.48 -18.93 2.90
C PHE A 235 4.87 -19.45 3.12
N GLU A 236 5.06 -20.19 4.22
CA GLU A 236 6.34 -20.81 4.47
C GLU A 236 6.66 -21.80 3.35
N PRO A 237 7.87 -21.71 2.78
CA PRO A 237 8.32 -22.68 1.82
C PRO A 237 8.55 -24.03 2.53
N GLU A 238 8.29 -25.12 1.84
CA GLU A 238 8.63 -26.46 2.32
C GLU A 238 10.15 -26.61 2.39
N TYR A 239 10.84 -26.06 1.41
CA TYR A 239 12.30 -25.98 1.33
C TYR A 239 12.76 -24.83 0.44
N PHE A 240 14.05 -24.49 0.55
CA PHE A 240 14.69 -23.50 -0.32
C PHE A 240 15.61 -24.20 -1.33
N GLU A 241 15.57 -23.74 -2.58
CA GLU A 241 16.33 -24.37 -3.66
C GLU A 241 16.72 -23.35 -4.73
N TYR A 242 17.86 -23.57 -5.37
CA TYR A 242 18.19 -22.90 -6.62
C TYR A 242 17.46 -23.59 -7.77
N VAL A 243 16.57 -22.85 -8.40
CA VAL A 243 15.75 -23.34 -9.49
C VAL A 243 16.18 -22.69 -10.80
N THR A 244 16.37 -23.51 -11.82
CA THR A 244 16.67 -23.03 -13.17
C THR A 244 15.40 -23.09 -14.02
N LEU A 245 15.06 -21.96 -14.60
CA LEU A 245 13.90 -21.76 -15.45
C LEU A 245 14.36 -21.41 -16.87
N ARG A 246 13.75 -22.02 -17.87
CA ARG A 246 13.78 -21.51 -19.25
C ARG A 246 12.59 -20.60 -19.43
N VAL A 247 12.83 -19.36 -19.82
CA VAL A 247 11.83 -18.29 -19.90
C VAL A 247 11.79 -17.78 -21.32
N LYS A 248 10.62 -17.70 -21.94
CA LYS A 248 10.48 -17.04 -23.25
C LYS A 248 10.86 -15.57 -23.13
N ARG A 249 11.57 -15.06 -24.15
CA ARG A 249 12.21 -13.75 -24.10
C ARG A 249 11.25 -12.60 -23.76
N TYR A 250 10.03 -12.65 -24.25
CA TYR A 250 9.02 -11.61 -23.99
C TYR A 250 8.60 -11.50 -22.49
N LEU A 251 8.96 -12.50 -21.66
CA LEU A 251 8.72 -12.50 -20.21
C LEU A 251 9.95 -12.07 -19.40
N LEU A 252 11.05 -11.69 -20.07
CA LEU A 252 12.28 -11.35 -19.36
C LEU A 252 12.10 -10.17 -18.41
N ASP A 253 11.38 -9.14 -18.85
CA ASP A 253 11.08 -7.96 -18.03
C ASP A 253 10.29 -8.35 -16.78
N ASP A 254 9.24 -9.18 -16.91
CA ASP A 254 8.47 -9.69 -15.78
C ASP A 254 9.35 -10.45 -14.78
N MET A 255 10.30 -11.23 -15.27
CA MET A 255 11.25 -11.99 -14.43
C MET A 255 12.20 -11.06 -13.69
N LEU A 256 12.72 -10.05 -14.37
CA LEU A 256 13.62 -9.07 -13.77
C LEU A 256 12.89 -8.17 -12.76
N GLU A 257 11.66 -7.75 -13.05
CA GLU A 257 10.82 -7.04 -12.08
C GLU A 257 10.53 -7.91 -10.84
N HIS A 258 10.37 -9.21 -11.03
CA HIS A 258 10.00 -10.14 -9.96
C HIS A 258 11.17 -10.55 -9.08
N PHE A 259 12.32 -10.87 -9.68
CA PHE A 259 13.50 -11.39 -8.98
C PHE A 259 14.60 -10.35 -8.77
N GLY A 260 14.62 -9.28 -9.56
CA GLY A 260 15.63 -8.24 -9.48
C GLY A 260 17.06 -8.80 -9.59
N ASP A 261 17.94 -8.28 -8.74
CA ASP A 261 19.35 -8.67 -8.67
C ASP A 261 19.59 -10.13 -8.20
N TYR A 262 18.54 -10.81 -7.75
CA TYR A 262 18.64 -12.22 -7.34
C TYR A 262 18.53 -13.21 -8.51
N ALA A 263 18.22 -12.73 -9.71
CA ALA A 263 18.20 -13.55 -10.91
C ALA A 263 19.60 -13.63 -11.54
N SER A 264 20.12 -14.83 -11.66
CA SER A 264 21.32 -15.09 -12.49
C SER A 264 20.88 -15.51 -13.87
N ILE A 265 21.18 -14.68 -14.87
CA ILE A 265 20.82 -14.94 -16.26
C ILE A 265 22.02 -15.54 -16.96
N SER A 266 21.82 -16.68 -17.64
CA SER A 266 22.87 -17.28 -18.48
C SER A 266 23.11 -16.42 -19.74
N PRO A 267 24.34 -16.39 -20.28
CA PRO A 267 24.62 -15.69 -21.53
C PRO A 267 23.65 -16.13 -22.64
N TYR A 268 23.11 -15.17 -23.38
CA TYR A 268 22.15 -15.38 -24.46
C TYR A 268 22.44 -14.44 -25.64
N SER A 269 22.00 -14.82 -26.83
CA SER A 269 22.03 -13.97 -28.02
C SER A 269 20.73 -13.17 -28.16
N GLU A 270 20.79 -12.03 -28.83
CA GLU A 270 19.58 -11.24 -29.14
C GLU A 270 18.57 -11.99 -30.02
N THR A 271 19.00 -13.00 -30.71
CA THR A 271 18.16 -13.85 -31.57
C THR A 271 17.54 -15.04 -30.84
N ASP A 272 17.93 -15.31 -29.60
CA ASP A 272 17.39 -16.42 -28.82
C ASP A 272 15.93 -16.19 -28.46
N GLU A 273 15.06 -17.16 -28.69
CA GLU A 273 13.64 -17.11 -28.34
C GLU A 273 13.40 -17.25 -26.83
N SER A 274 14.37 -17.79 -26.10
CA SER A 274 14.28 -18.04 -24.66
C SER A 274 15.60 -17.79 -23.96
N VAL A 275 15.51 -17.45 -22.67
CA VAL A 275 16.65 -17.22 -21.76
C VAL A 275 16.58 -18.20 -20.61
N THR A 276 17.74 -18.58 -20.08
CA THR A 276 17.84 -19.43 -18.89
C THR A 276 18.15 -18.55 -17.68
N ILE A 277 17.30 -18.65 -16.65
CA ILE A 277 17.42 -17.88 -15.41
C ILE A 277 17.53 -18.84 -14.24
N THR A 278 18.50 -18.61 -13.37
CA THR A 278 18.64 -19.34 -12.10
C THR A 278 18.34 -18.43 -10.94
N VAL A 279 17.41 -18.85 -10.07
CA VAL A 279 16.91 -18.08 -8.93
C VAL A 279 16.87 -18.95 -7.67
N HIS A 280 17.16 -18.35 -6.51
CA HIS A 280 16.98 -19.00 -5.21
C HIS A 280 15.59 -18.75 -4.70
N VAL A 281 14.75 -19.78 -4.60
CA VAL A 281 13.34 -19.65 -4.27
C VAL A 281 12.91 -20.53 -3.11
N GLY A 282 11.86 -20.10 -2.41
CA GLY A 282 11.13 -20.95 -1.49
C GLY A 282 10.11 -21.80 -2.25
N VAL A 283 10.34 -23.10 -2.31
CA VAL A 283 9.51 -24.04 -3.04
C VAL A 283 8.31 -24.46 -2.17
N ASN A 284 7.12 -24.26 -2.69
CA ASN A 284 5.83 -24.71 -2.17
C ASN A 284 4.80 -24.75 -3.30
N GLN A 285 3.57 -25.18 -3.00
CA GLN A 285 2.50 -25.22 -4.00
C GLN A 285 2.25 -23.85 -4.67
N ARG A 286 2.45 -22.73 -3.96
CA ARG A 286 2.27 -21.36 -4.53
C ARG A 286 3.32 -21.03 -5.58
N PHE A 287 4.55 -21.45 -5.36
CA PHE A 287 5.61 -21.33 -6.39
C PHE A 287 5.21 -22.10 -7.66
N PHE A 288 4.70 -23.32 -7.53
CA PHE A 288 4.26 -24.09 -8.69
C PHE A 288 3.10 -23.42 -9.41
N LEU A 289 2.10 -22.91 -8.67
CA LEU A 289 0.97 -22.17 -9.26
C LEU A 289 1.43 -20.88 -9.95
N TRP A 290 2.44 -20.22 -9.41
CA TRP A 290 3.02 -19.03 -10.04
C TRP A 290 3.72 -19.40 -11.37
N VAL A 291 4.51 -20.45 -11.40
CA VAL A 291 5.11 -20.96 -12.67
C VAL A 291 4.01 -21.32 -13.67
N MET A 292 2.94 -22.01 -13.23
CA MET A 292 1.80 -22.37 -14.07
C MET A 292 1.07 -21.16 -14.66
N SER A 293 1.06 -20.02 -14.00
CA SER A 293 0.37 -18.83 -14.48
C SER A 293 0.94 -18.27 -15.77
N TYR A 294 2.19 -18.60 -16.10
CA TYR A 294 2.85 -18.22 -17.35
C TYR A 294 2.67 -19.24 -18.49
N GLY A 295 1.93 -20.34 -18.24
CA GLY A 295 1.66 -21.37 -19.25
C GLY A 295 2.94 -21.99 -19.81
N ASP A 296 3.08 -21.95 -21.14
CA ASP A 296 4.27 -22.42 -21.88
C ASP A 296 5.40 -21.39 -21.94
N GLY A 297 5.20 -20.23 -21.35
CA GLY A 297 6.21 -19.16 -21.29
C GLY A 297 7.37 -19.46 -20.35
N ILE A 298 7.16 -20.32 -19.34
CA ILE A 298 8.19 -20.73 -18.39
C ILE A 298 8.25 -22.24 -18.28
N GLU A 299 9.44 -22.80 -18.47
CA GLU A 299 9.73 -24.21 -18.22
C GLU A 299 10.67 -24.34 -17.01
N LEU A 300 10.31 -25.19 -16.03
CA LEU A 300 11.15 -25.53 -14.90
C LEU A 300 12.13 -26.64 -15.30
N LEU A 301 13.42 -26.29 -15.44
CA LEU A 301 14.46 -27.21 -15.92
C LEU A 301 15.04 -28.05 -14.77
N SER A 302 15.43 -27.41 -13.69
CA SER A 302 16.12 -28.05 -12.55
C SER A 302 15.81 -27.38 -11.23
N PRO A 303 16.03 -28.02 -10.07
CA PRO A 303 16.53 -29.39 -9.94
C PRO A 303 15.45 -30.43 -10.18
N ALA A 304 15.84 -31.67 -10.41
CA ALA A 304 14.94 -32.77 -10.75
C ALA A 304 13.82 -33.00 -9.71
N LYS A 305 14.12 -32.84 -8.41
CA LYS A 305 13.15 -32.94 -7.32
C LYS A 305 12.02 -31.90 -7.49
N THR A 306 12.38 -30.64 -7.65
CA THR A 306 11.42 -29.55 -7.79
C THR A 306 10.63 -29.65 -9.09
N ARG A 307 11.31 -30.04 -10.20
CA ARG A 307 10.64 -30.31 -11.48
C ARG A 307 9.62 -31.44 -11.36
N SER A 308 9.97 -32.55 -10.69
CA SER A 308 9.03 -33.67 -10.46
C SER A 308 7.82 -33.24 -9.62
N GLY A 309 8.03 -32.43 -8.58
CA GLY A 309 6.95 -31.86 -7.78
C GLY A 309 6.01 -30.99 -8.62
N TYR A 310 6.58 -30.10 -9.44
CA TYR A 310 5.81 -29.27 -10.36
C TYR A 310 4.99 -30.11 -11.36
N LEU A 311 5.60 -31.10 -11.99
CA LEU A 311 4.90 -31.99 -12.94
C LEU A 311 3.80 -32.82 -12.25
N SER A 312 3.98 -33.18 -10.98
CA SER A 312 2.92 -33.84 -10.20
C SER A 312 1.69 -32.93 -10.01
N GLU A 313 1.91 -31.64 -9.71
CA GLU A 313 0.81 -30.67 -9.59
C GLU A 313 0.12 -30.44 -10.95
N VAL A 314 0.88 -30.34 -12.06
CA VAL A 314 0.30 -30.26 -13.41
C VAL A 314 -0.57 -31.49 -13.72
N ARG A 315 -0.10 -32.71 -13.40
CA ARG A 315 -0.88 -33.93 -13.59
C ARG A 315 -2.17 -33.94 -12.75
N LYS A 316 -2.12 -33.48 -11.51
CA LYS A 316 -3.32 -33.34 -10.67
C LYS A 316 -4.34 -32.39 -11.31
N MET A 317 -3.86 -31.28 -11.88
CA MET A 317 -4.72 -30.32 -12.60
C MET A 317 -5.36 -30.97 -13.83
N LEU A 318 -4.59 -31.68 -14.65
CA LEU A 318 -5.10 -32.40 -15.83
C LEU A 318 -6.08 -33.53 -15.44
N GLY A 319 -5.82 -34.20 -14.31
CA GLY A 319 -6.72 -35.24 -13.79
C GLY A 319 -8.11 -34.76 -13.38
N ALA A 320 -8.30 -33.45 -13.22
CA ALA A 320 -9.63 -32.86 -13.00
C ALA A 320 -10.50 -32.84 -14.29
N TYR A 321 -9.91 -33.11 -15.47
CA TYR A 321 -10.57 -33.13 -16.77
C TYR A 321 -10.67 -34.58 -17.27
N PRO A 322 -11.92 -35.16 -17.39
CA PRO A 322 -12.11 -36.57 -17.72
C PRO A 322 -11.44 -37.05 -19.00
N GLU A 323 -11.37 -36.20 -20.03
CA GLU A 323 -10.76 -36.46 -21.32
C GLU A 323 -9.23 -36.69 -21.25
N TYR A 324 -8.58 -36.22 -20.20
CA TYR A 324 -7.11 -36.39 -19.97
C TYR A 324 -6.80 -37.48 -18.96
N SER A 325 -7.80 -37.92 -18.16
CA SER A 325 -7.62 -38.98 -17.15
C SER A 325 -7.40 -40.37 -17.79
N GLN A 326 -7.89 -40.60 -19.02
CA GLN A 326 -7.83 -41.91 -19.70
C GLN A 326 -6.55 -42.12 -20.54
N ARG A 327 -5.70 -41.07 -20.71
CA ARG A 327 -4.47 -41.15 -21.53
C ARG A 327 -3.20 -41.49 -20.76
N SER A 328 -3.29 -41.84 -19.51
CA SER A 328 -2.13 -42.14 -18.63
C SER A 328 -1.92 -43.63 -18.38
N THR A 329 -2.16 -44.48 -19.39
CA THR A 329 -1.65 -45.84 -19.38
C THR A 329 -0.89 -46.10 -20.69
N PRO A 330 0.46 -46.27 -20.62
CA PRO A 330 1.21 -46.84 -21.74
C PRO A 330 0.96 -48.32 -21.86
#